data_29de0667954f3db909a6b8da0f321ac0
#
_entry.id   29de0667954f3db909a6b8da0f321ac0
#
_cell.length_a   1.000
_cell.length_b   1.000
_cell.length_c   1.000
_cell.angle_alpha   90.00
_cell.angle_beta   90.00
_cell.angle_gamma   90.00
#
_symmetry.space_group_name_H-M   'P 1'
#
loop_
_entity.id
_entity.type
_entity.pdbx_description
1 polymer ?
#
loop_
_entity_poly.entity_id
_entity_poly.type
_entity_poly.pdbx_seq_one_letter_code
_entity_poly.pdbx_strand_id
1 'polypeptide(L)'
;MSLEINLDVTGSAMPIELRAGLSTIIVGANGSGKTKLAVECERQLENKAHRISAQRMLALDPAIEKVSEAAARGQLRYGYARPEEYGGFQNARNINRWGQAQPRFILNDAGALLQVLFAEQANTAVKAYNAAADGAPIISQDTLVRRLKAIFHRVLPTRCLEITADDITVSPVLDNAEGDSYSITQMSDGEKAVFYIIGQVLIADPDSVFIMDEPEIHVHRSILSRLWDELEAARADCAFLLITHDLEFAASRAGKKYVVRSYLPTTGWVIEDVPEAAGFSEELVTLILGSRKPILFVEGEQCSLDVAFYRACYPGLTVVPRGGCESVIHSVATLRRNAAFTRIQCAGLVDADGHDETDRARLSDIGIQVLPVSEIENLLLIPVVSRAILEMNDLDGAELEAKLSNLKAAIIADASDAQNASEVVLGYCRRRIDRMLKQIDLSVDKSIADLAASYVARTSELDVIALATDIETKIAAAIAAGDLAALLAIYDRKRPLLALAASHLRNWKVEIFSAWVARAIQSPRDDRLRNAIRTVMPEVTTA
;
A
#
# COMPACT_ATOMS: atom_id res chain seq x y z
N MET A 1 -29.64 -4.52 -0.53
CA MET A 1 -29.91 -3.58 -1.65
C MET A 1 -28.86 -3.78 -2.71
N SER A 2 -29.22 -3.84 -4.00
CA SER A 2 -28.29 -3.74 -5.13
C SER A 2 -28.76 -2.58 -6.01
N LEU A 3 -27.87 -1.68 -6.35
CA LEU A 3 -28.09 -0.54 -7.23
C LEU A 3 -27.07 -0.61 -8.40
N GLU A 4 -27.43 -0.06 -9.53
CA GLU A 4 -26.60 -0.02 -10.71
C GLU A 4 -26.44 1.42 -11.19
N ILE A 5 -25.23 1.79 -11.55
CA ILE A 5 -24.89 3.07 -12.18
C ILE A 5 -24.37 2.76 -13.57
N ASN A 6 -24.86 3.50 -14.57
CA ASN A 6 -24.40 3.34 -15.94
C ASN A 6 -23.48 4.48 -16.32
N LEU A 7 -22.18 4.19 -16.49
CA LEU A 7 -21.19 5.18 -16.92
C LEU A 7 -20.99 5.13 -18.43
N ASP A 8 -20.83 6.31 -19.03
CA ASP A 8 -20.46 6.42 -20.45
C ASP A 8 -18.95 6.12 -20.59
N VAL A 9 -18.64 4.95 -21.11
CA VAL A 9 -17.28 4.47 -21.34
C VAL A 9 -17.07 4.35 -22.84
N THR A 10 -16.30 5.29 -23.41
CA THR A 10 -15.98 5.34 -24.84
C THR A 10 -17.20 5.20 -25.78
N GLY A 11 -18.34 5.83 -25.40
CA GLY A 11 -19.57 5.78 -26.17
C GLY A 11 -20.44 4.54 -25.95
N SER A 12 -20.14 3.73 -24.95
CA SER A 12 -20.93 2.58 -24.51
C SER A 12 -21.26 2.69 -23.04
N ALA A 13 -22.46 2.28 -22.63
CA ALA A 13 -22.85 2.24 -21.22
C ALA A 13 -22.16 1.06 -20.52
N MET A 14 -21.40 1.34 -19.46
CA MET A 14 -20.79 0.33 -18.59
C MET A 14 -21.52 0.31 -17.24
N PRO A 15 -22.17 -0.81 -16.86
CA PRO A 15 -22.84 -0.92 -15.58
C PRO A 15 -21.84 -1.12 -14.45
N ILE A 16 -21.96 -0.32 -13.39
CA ILE A 16 -21.25 -0.51 -12.13
C ILE A 16 -22.26 -0.92 -11.07
N GLU A 17 -22.10 -2.12 -10.54
CA GLU A 17 -22.97 -2.65 -9.51
C GLU A 17 -22.50 -2.20 -8.12
N LEU A 18 -23.44 -1.70 -7.30
CA LEU A 18 -23.24 -1.27 -5.92
C LEU A 18 -24.08 -2.16 -5.01
N ARG A 19 -23.45 -2.89 -4.10
CA ARG A 19 -24.11 -3.82 -3.19
C ARG A 19 -24.00 -3.35 -1.74
N ALA A 20 -25.10 -3.41 -0.99
CA ALA A 20 -25.09 -3.09 0.42
C ALA A 20 -24.12 -4.00 1.19
N GLY A 21 -23.41 -3.41 2.17
CA GLY A 21 -22.42 -4.08 2.98
C GLY A 21 -21.08 -4.33 2.28
N LEU A 22 -20.92 -3.87 1.03
CA LEU A 22 -19.69 -4.03 0.25
C LEU A 22 -19.19 -2.71 -0.31
N SER A 23 -17.89 -2.59 -0.45
CA SER A 23 -17.25 -1.48 -1.16
C SER A 23 -17.08 -1.80 -2.64
N THR A 24 -17.38 -0.82 -3.48
CA THR A 24 -16.92 -0.76 -4.87
C THR A 24 -15.81 0.28 -4.94
N ILE A 25 -14.65 -0.09 -5.44
CA ILE A 25 -13.46 0.74 -5.43
C ILE A 25 -13.15 1.21 -6.85
N ILE A 26 -12.99 2.51 -7.03
CA ILE A 26 -12.58 3.11 -8.30
C ILE A 26 -11.19 3.74 -8.13
N VAL A 27 -10.23 3.19 -8.85
CA VAL A 27 -8.84 3.63 -8.79
C VAL A 27 -8.51 4.46 -10.02
N GLY A 28 -7.78 5.54 -9.84
CA GLY A 28 -7.29 6.32 -10.97
C GLY A 28 -6.26 7.36 -10.55
N ALA A 29 -5.33 7.67 -11.44
CA ALA A 29 -4.34 8.68 -11.16
C ALA A 29 -4.94 10.09 -11.12
N ASN A 30 -4.19 11.05 -10.55
CA ASN A 30 -4.62 12.46 -10.54
C ASN A 30 -4.86 12.97 -11.97
N GLY A 31 -5.98 13.66 -12.18
CA GLY A 31 -6.40 14.16 -13.49
C GLY A 31 -7.09 13.12 -14.40
N SER A 32 -7.37 11.90 -13.93
CA SER A 32 -8.11 10.89 -14.71
C SER A 32 -9.63 11.12 -14.76
N GLY A 33 -10.16 12.13 -14.06
CA GLY A 33 -11.59 12.45 -14.06
C GLY A 33 -12.37 11.84 -12.89
N LYS A 34 -11.72 11.36 -11.84
CA LYS A 34 -12.34 10.73 -10.65
C LYS A 34 -13.43 11.58 -9.99
N THR A 35 -13.12 12.85 -9.69
CA THR A 35 -14.11 13.75 -9.06
C THR A 35 -15.32 14.00 -9.95
N LYS A 36 -15.14 14.09 -11.27
CA LYS A 36 -16.27 14.16 -12.20
C LYS A 36 -17.11 12.89 -12.18
N LEU A 37 -16.46 11.75 -12.05
CA LEU A 37 -17.14 10.47 -11.93
C LEU A 37 -17.95 10.41 -10.63
N ALA A 38 -17.40 10.86 -9.49
CA ALA A 38 -18.14 10.96 -8.23
C ALA A 38 -19.42 11.82 -8.38
N VAL A 39 -19.32 12.95 -9.08
CA VAL A 39 -20.46 13.83 -9.38
C VAL A 39 -21.50 13.13 -10.26
N GLU A 40 -21.09 12.42 -11.29
CA GLU A 40 -21.99 11.68 -12.16
C GLU A 40 -22.70 10.55 -11.42
N CYS A 41 -21.98 9.81 -10.58
CA CYS A 41 -22.58 8.79 -9.71
C CYS A 41 -23.64 9.40 -8.76
N GLU A 42 -23.32 10.53 -8.11
CA GLU A 42 -24.30 11.25 -7.27
C GLU A 42 -25.52 11.69 -8.06
N ARG A 43 -25.33 12.16 -9.30
CA ARG A 43 -26.42 12.59 -10.18
C ARG A 43 -27.38 11.44 -10.53
N GLN A 44 -26.85 10.26 -10.85
CA GLN A 44 -27.67 9.09 -11.21
C GLN A 44 -28.37 8.46 -9.99
N LEU A 45 -27.72 8.45 -8.83
CA LEU A 45 -28.27 7.88 -7.60
C LEU A 45 -29.24 8.83 -6.88
N GLU A 46 -29.27 10.09 -7.25
CA GLU A 46 -30.18 11.11 -6.71
C GLU A 46 -30.21 11.14 -5.17
N ASN A 47 -31.39 10.92 -4.58
CA ASN A 47 -31.55 10.93 -3.12
C ASN A 47 -30.96 9.70 -2.42
N LYS A 48 -30.55 8.69 -3.17
CA LYS A 48 -29.82 7.53 -2.63
C LYS A 48 -28.35 7.82 -2.36
N ALA A 49 -27.79 8.88 -2.97
CA ALA A 49 -26.39 9.22 -2.78
C ALA A 49 -26.16 10.09 -1.55
N HIS A 50 -25.11 9.77 -0.80
CA HIS A 50 -24.49 10.65 0.19
C HIS A 50 -23.01 10.80 -0.18
N ARG A 51 -22.67 11.94 -0.83
CA ARG A 51 -21.31 12.17 -1.34
C ARG A 51 -20.50 13.10 -0.46
N ILE A 52 -19.25 12.73 -0.22
CA ILE A 52 -18.22 13.54 0.42
C ILE A 52 -17.12 13.85 -0.61
N SER A 53 -16.85 15.13 -0.78
CA SER A 53 -15.80 15.61 -1.70
C SER A 53 -14.39 15.39 -1.13
N ALA A 54 -13.40 15.23 -2.02
CA ALA A 54 -12.00 15.27 -1.67
C ALA A 54 -11.61 16.59 -0.98
N GLN A 55 -12.13 17.70 -1.49
CA GLN A 55 -11.93 19.04 -0.90
C GLN A 55 -13.01 19.30 0.15
N ARG A 56 -12.63 19.24 1.43
CA ARG A 56 -13.51 19.45 2.58
C ARG A 56 -12.82 20.22 3.69
N MET A 57 -13.58 21.06 4.38
CA MET A 57 -13.12 21.76 5.58
C MET A 57 -13.44 20.91 6.81
N LEU A 58 -12.46 20.73 7.69
CA LEU A 58 -12.58 20.00 8.95
C LEU A 58 -12.66 20.98 10.13
N ALA A 59 -13.47 22.03 9.99
CA ALA A 59 -13.70 23.03 11.03
C ALA A 59 -14.75 22.50 12.02
N LEU A 60 -14.32 21.68 12.96
CA LEU A 60 -15.17 21.13 14.02
C LEU A 60 -15.17 22.06 15.23
N ASP A 61 -16.12 23.00 15.25
CA ASP A 61 -16.34 23.92 16.38
C ASP A 61 -17.67 23.56 17.05
N PRO A 62 -17.70 23.16 18.33
CA PRO A 62 -18.95 22.83 19.03
C PRO A 62 -19.82 24.05 19.35
N ALA A 63 -19.30 25.28 19.22
CA ALA A 63 -20.05 26.52 19.39
C ALA A 63 -20.99 26.78 18.19
N ILE A 64 -22.02 25.96 18.04
CA ILE A 64 -22.99 26.00 16.94
C ILE A 64 -24.40 26.33 17.44
N GLU A 65 -25.21 26.92 16.55
CA GLU A 65 -26.63 27.18 16.86
C GLU A 65 -27.41 25.87 16.99
N LYS A 66 -28.30 25.80 17.98
CA LYS A 66 -29.24 24.66 18.16
C LYS A 66 -30.35 24.77 17.13
N VAL A 67 -30.53 23.71 16.38
CA VAL A 67 -31.63 23.57 15.40
C VAL A 67 -32.35 22.23 15.60
N SER A 68 -33.53 22.05 14.99
CA SER A 68 -34.18 20.75 15.02
C SER A 68 -33.37 19.70 14.27
N GLU A 69 -33.48 18.46 14.69
CA GLU A 69 -32.79 17.34 14.04
C GLU A 69 -33.11 17.26 12.52
N ALA A 70 -34.39 17.46 12.15
CA ALA A 70 -34.79 17.47 10.75
C ALA A 70 -34.13 18.59 9.95
N ALA A 71 -34.05 19.81 10.51
CA ALA A 71 -33.35 20.93 9.88
C ALA A 71 -31.86 20.68 9.75
N ALA A 72 -31.21 20.12 10.78
CA ALA A 72 -29.80 19.77 10.77
C ALA A 72 -29.49 18.71 9.69
N ARG A 73 -30.31 17.67 9.57
CA ARG A 73 -30.19 16.63 8.52
C ARG A 73 -30.40 17.21 7.14
N GLY A 74 -31.39 18.11 6.97
CA GLY A 74 -31.59 18.83 5.71
C GLY A 74 -30.37 19.66 5.32
N GLN A 75 -29.85 20.45 6.27
CA GLN A 75 -28.66 21.25 6.07
C GLN A 75 -27.43 20.39 5.70
N LEU A 76 -27.18 19.32 6.44
CA LEU A 76 -26.05 18.41 6.17
C LEU A 76 -26.13 17.77 4.78
N ARG A 77 -27.32 17.34 4.39
CA ARG A 77 -27.51 16.51 3.21
C ARG A 77 -27.75 17.29 1.93
N TYR A 78 -28.40 18.42 2.04
CA TYR A 78 -28.84 19.22 0.90
C TYR A 78 -28.28 20.66 0.93
N GLY A 79 -27.56 21.04 1.99
CA GLY A 79 -27.06 22.40 2.17
C GLY A 79 -28.14 23.41 2.57
N TYR A 80 -29.37 22.93 2.87
CA TYR A 80 -30.50 23.77 3.26
C TYR A 80 -31.46 23.03 4.20
N ALA A 81 -31.93 23.72 5.24
CA ALA A 81 -32.75 23.13 6.30
C ALA A 81 -34.10 22.59 5.82
N ARG A 82 -34.66 23.16 4.75
CA ARG A 82 -35.96 22.78 4.16
C ARG A 82 -35.84 22.54 2.66
N PRO A 83 -35.19 21.47 2.24
CA PRO A 83 -34.85 21.22 0.83
C PRO A 83 -36.09 21.11 -0.07
N GLU A 84 -37.26 20.77 0.46
CA GLU A 84 -38.54 20.70 -0.24
C GLU A 84 -38.97 22.05 -0.85
N GLU A 85 -38.57 23.18 -0.25
CA GLU A 85 -38.86 24.53 -0.73
C GLU A 85 -38.19 24.85 -2.07
N TYR A 86 -37.22 24.04 -2.52
CA TYR A 86 -36.47 24.24 -3.78
C TYR A 86 -37.06 23.51 -5.00
N GLY A 87 -38.26 22.98 -4.92
CA GLY A 87 -38.86 22.22 -6.01
C GLY A 87 -38.23 20.86 -6.26
N GLY A 88 -37.38 20.39 -5.31
CA GLY A 88 -36.74 19.07 -5.33
C GLY A 88 -35.40 19.03 -4.60
N PHE A 89 -35.13 17.91 -3.96
CA PHE A 89 -33.92 17.69 -3.16
C PHE A 89 -32.62 17.82 -3.96
N GLN A 90 -32.64 17.42 -5.24
CA GLN A 90 -31.49 17.51 -6.11
C GLN A 90 -31.11 18.94 -6.44
N ASN A 91 -32.12 19.81 -6.69
CA ASN A 91 -31.88 21.24 -6.91
C ASN A 91 -31.35 21.91 -5.65
N ALA A 92 -31.92 21.64 -4.48
CA ALA A 92 -31.41 22.15 -3.21
C ALA A 92 -29.94 21.76 -3.01
N ARG A 93 -29.61 20.51 -3.22
CA ARG A 93 -28.22 19.99 -3.12
C ARG A 93 -27.27 20.69 -4.08
N ASN A 94 -27.64 20.80 -5.36
CA ASN A 94 -26.78 21.44 -6.36
C ASN A 94 -26.53 22.93 -6.07
N ILE A 95 -27.56 23.66 -5.63
CA ILE A 95 -27.48 25.09 -5.37
C ILE A 95 -26.77 25.38 -4.03
N ASN A 96 -27.19 24.71 -2.96
CA ASN A 96 -26.80 25.09 -1.60
C ASN A 96 -25.61 24.26 -1.09
N ARG A 97 -25.61 22.92 -1.28
CA ARG A 97 -24.49 22.10 -0.80
C ARG A 97 -23.26 22.21 -1.72
N TRP A 98 -23.47 22.36 -3.03
CA TRP A 98 -22.39 22.39 -4.03
C TRP A 98 -22.20 23.75 -4.71
N GLY A 99 -22.95 24.77 -4.31
CA GLY A 99 -22.80 26.14 -4.81
C GLY A 99 -22.81 26.26 -6.34
N GLN A 100 -23.47 25.33 -7.05
CA GLN A 100 -23.45 25.18 -8.52
C GLN A 100 -22.04 24.98 -9.11
N ALA A 101 -21.04 24.74 -8.28
CA ALA A 101 -19.62 24.69 -8.64
C ALA A 101 -19.02 23.28 -8.56
N GLN A 102 -19.85 22.22 -8.64
CA GLN A 102 -19.33 20.86 -8.76
C GLN A 102 -18.37 20.75 -9.96
N PRO A 103 -17.28 20.06 -9.87
CA PRO A 103 -16.62 19.33 -8.76
C PRO A 103 -15.62 20.15 -7.93
N ARG A 104 -15.58 21.48 -8.09
CA ARG A 104 -14.55 22.37 -7.49
C ARG A 104 -14.94 22.95 -6.14
N PHE A 105 -16.12 22.65 -5.65
CA PHE A 105 -16.63 23.22 -4.39
C PHE A 105 -15.93 22.61 -3.18
N ILE A 106 -15.47 23.45 -2.27
CA ILE A 106 -14.91 23.03 -0.98
C ILE A 106 -16.09 22.81 -0.04
N LEU A 107 -16.32 21.56 0.33
CA LEU A 107 -17.41 21.18 1.22
C LEU A 107 -17.16 21.70 2.64
N ASN A 108 -18.11 22.45 3.18
CA ASN A 108 -18.07 22.98 4.54
C ASN A 108 -19.38 22.64 5.26
N ASP A 109 -19.48 21.41 5.75
CA ASP A 109 -20.69 20.89 6.41
C ASP A 109 -20.39 20.29 7.81
N ALA A 110 -19.18 20.52 8.34
CA ALA A 110 -18.77 20.03 9.65
C ALA A 110 -19.68 20.57 10.77
N GLY A 111 -20.09 21.84 10.72
CA GLY A 111 -21.06 22.42 11.66
C GLY A 111 -22.43 21.73 11.59
N ALA A 112 -22.93 21.45 10.39
CA ALA A 112 -24.19 20.72 10.21
C ALA A 112 -24.11 19.29 10.74
N LEU A 113 -22.96 18.63 10.60
CA LEU A 113 -22.70 17.32 11.22
C LEU A 113 -22.86 17.38 12.75
N LEU A 114 -22.20 18.37 13.40
CA LEU A 114 -22.31 18.54 14.85
C LEU A 114 -23.74 18.86 15.29
N GLN A 115 -24.47 19.69 14.52
CA GLN A 115 -25.87 19.99 14.79
C GLN A 115 -26.75 18.72 14.81
N VAL A 116 -26.53 17.78 13.86
CA VAL A 116 -27.27 16.50 13.87
C VAL A 116 -26.93 15.68 15.10
N LEU A 117 -25.65 15.55 15.46
CA LEU A 117 -25.20 14.76 16.61
C LEU A 117 -25.79 15.30 17.92
N PHE A 118 -25.72 16.61 18.15
CA PHE A 118 -26.27 17.22 19.37
C PHE A 118 -27.79 17.17 19.40
N ALA A 119 -28.48 17.40 18.27
CA ALA A 119 -29.95 17.33 18.24
C ALA A 119 -30.48 15.91 18.50
N GLU A 120 -29.86 14.90 17.91
CA GLU A 120 -30.22 13.49 18.12
C GLU A 120 -29.97 13.07 19.57
N GLN A 121 -28.84 13.44 20.15
CA GLN A 121 -28.50 13.16 21.53
C GLN A 121 -29.48 13.83 22.49
N ALA A 122 -29.79 15.12 22.28
CA ALA A 122 -30.75 15.85 23.11
C ALA A 122 -32.16 15.24 23.02
N ASN A 123 -32.65 14.93 21.80
CA ASN A 123 -33.96 14.32 21.61
C ASN A 123 -34.05 12.94 22.31
N THR A 124 -32.98 12.15 22.23
CA THR A 124 -32.93 10.84 22.87
C THR A 124 -32.90 10.96 24.39
N ALA A 125 -32.14 11.92 24.94
CA ALA A 125 -32.11 12.17 26.37
C ALA A 125 -33.48 12.64 26.92
N VAL A 126 -34.16 13.53 26.19
CA VAL A 126 -35.53 13.99 26.58
C VAL A 126 -36.54 12.84 26.55
N LYS A 127 -36.49 12.01 25.49
CA LYS A 127 -37.37 10.82 25.42
C LYS A 127 -37.11 9.85 26.57
N ALA A 128 -35.84 9.58 26.88
CA ALA A 128 -35.50 8.71 28.00
C ALA A 128 -35.93 9.27 29.35
N TYR A 129 -35.77 10.58 29.55
CA TYR A 129 -36.23 11.28 30.77
C TYR A 129 -37.75 11.18 30.93
N ASN A 130 -38.51 11.47 29.87
CA ASN A 130 -40.00 11.40 29.92
C ASN A 130 -40.47 9.97 30.19
N ALA A 131 -39.87 8.98 29.52
CA ALA A 131 -40.20 7.56 29.77
C ALA A 131 -39.93 7.14 31.23
N ALA A 132 -38.82 7.61 31.80
CA ALA A 132 -38.49 7.36 33.20
C ALA A 132 -39.47 8.07 34.16
N ALA A 133 -39.89 9.31 33.83
CA ALA A 133 -40.90 10.04 34.60
C ALA A 133 -42.27 9.33 34.59
N ASP A 134 -42.60 8.63 33.50
CA ASP A 134 -43.82 7.80 33.37
C ASP A 134 -43.65 6.39 33.97
N GLY A 135 -42.55 6.12 34.69
CA GLY A 135 -42.29 4.86 35.37
C GLY A 135 -41.75 3.72 34.48
N ALA A 136 -41.38 4.01 33.24
CA ALA A 136 -40.76 3.01 32.38
C ALA A 136 -39.27 2.81 32.75
N PRO A 137 -38.72 1.60 32.59
CA PRO A 137 -37.29 1.37 32.86
C PRO A 137 -36.42 2.18 31.91
N ILE A 138 -35.33 2.75 32.43
CA ILE A 138 -34.32 3.44 31.59
C ILE A 138 -33.57 2.38 30.80
N ILE A 139 -33.88 2.24 29.52
CA ILE A 139 -33.20 1.36 28.61
C ILE A 139 -32.13 2.18 27.88
N SER A 140 -30.90 1.72 27.95
CA SER A 140 -29.80 2.33 27.19
C SER A 140 -30.07 2.22 25.69
N GLN A 141 -30.28 3.35 25.02
CA GLN A 141 -30.53 3.40 23.58
C GLN A 141 -29.20 3.46 22.80
N ASP A 142 -29.18 2.85 21.62
CA ASP A 142 -28.07 2.90 20.71
C ASP A 142 -28.13 4.20 19.88
N THR A 143 -27.50 5.26 20.39
CA THR A 143 -27.47 6.58 19.76
C THR A 143 -26.33 6.72 18.74
N LEU A 144 -26.47 7.67 17.81
CA LEU A 144 -25.39 8.02 16.87
C LEU A 144 -24.10 8.39 17.61
N VAL A 145 -24.21 9.16 18.67
CA VAL A 145 -23.07 9.57 19.52
C VAL A 145 -22.38 8.34 20.13
N ARG A 146 -23.15 7.39 20.67
CA ARG A 146 -22.58 6.17 21.26
C ARG A 146 -21.87 5.32 20.24
N ARG A 147 -22.45 5.14 19.06
CA ARG A 147 -21.83 4.42 17.95
C ARG A 147 -20.57 5.11 17.45
N LEU A 148 -20.61 6.44 17.32
CA LEU A 148 -19.46 7.25 16.91
C LEU A 148 -18.29 7.09 17.91
N LYS A 149 -18.55 7.27 19.22
CA LYS A 149 -17.53 7.06 20.27
C LYS A 149 -16.91 5.68 20.20
N ALA A 150 -17.74 4.64 20.06
CA ALA A 150 -17.27 3.26 20.01
C ALA A 150 -16.38 2.99 18.78
N ILE A 151 -16.76 3.46 17.59
CA ILE A 151 -15.96 3.31 16.37
C ILE A 151 -14.67 4.15 16.49
N PHE A 152 -14.78 5.40 16.94
CA PHE A 152 -13.63 6.30 17.09
C PHE A 152 -12.56 5.67 18.01
N HIS A 153 -12.97 5.12 19.15
CA HIS A 153 -12.04 4.45 20.07
C HIS A 153 -11.40 3.18 19.46
N ARG A 154 -12.18 2.39 18.70
CA ARG A 154 -11.60 1.22 18.01
C ARG A 154 -10.59 1.61 16.94
N VAL A 155 -10.82 2.70 16.23
CA VAL A 155 -9.91 3.22 15.19
C VAL A 155 -8.68 3.91 15.80
N LEU A 156 -8.90 4.69 16.86
CA LEU A 156 -7.88 5.46 17.58
C LEU A 156 -7.86 5.06 19.08
N PRO A 157 -7.30 3.90 19.44
CA PRO A 157 -7.38 3.37 20.81
C PRO A 157 -6.61 4.20 21.83
N THR A 158 -5.71 5.07 21.39
CA THR A 158 -4.98 6.01 22.26
C THR A 158 -5.75 7.32 22.51
N ARG A 159 -7.01 7.38 22.12
CA ARG A 159 -7.88 8.56 22.27
C ARG A 159 -9.24 8.16 22.85
N CYS A 160 -9.66 8.87 23.88
CA CYS A 160 -10.99 8.79 24.44
C CYS A 160 -11.78 10.03 24.04
N LEU A 161 -12.94 9.84 23.42
CA LEU A 161 -13.80 10.91 22.94
C LEU A 161 -14.97 11.08 23.91
N GLU A 162 -15.18 12.28 24.42
CA GLU A 162 -16.32 12.63 25.24
C GLU A 162 -17.20 13.68 24.54
N ILE A 163 -18.51 13.40 24.47
CA ILE A 163 -19.48 14.27 23.81
C ILE A 163 -20.57 14.57 24.84
N THR A 164 -20.69 15.83 25.20
CA THR A 164 -21.75 16.36 26.11
C THR A 164 -22.89 16.99 25.29
N ALA A 165 -23.76 17.75 25.92
CA ALA A 165 -24.86 18.44 25.24
C ALA A 165 -24.40 19.65 24.40
N ASP A 166 -23.20 20.17 24.66
CA ASP A 166 -22.70 21.46 24.13
C ASP A 166 -21.19 21.49 23.87
N ASP A 167 -20.46 20.42 24.17
CA ASP A 167 -19.02 20.36 23.96
C ASP A 167 -18.56 18.96 23.52
N ILE A 168 -17.42 18.92 22.87
CA ILE A 168 -16.73 17.69 22.47
C ILE A 168 -15.27 17.81 22.89
N THR A 169 -14.84 16.88 23.73
CA THR A 169 -13.45 16.83 24.24
C THR A 169 -12.81 15.48 23.93
N VAL A 170 -11.49 15.48 23.88
CA VAL A 170 -10.68 14.29 23.63
C VAL A 170 -9.61 14.20 24.69
N SER A 171 -9.42 13.02 25.27
CA SER A 171 -8.34 12.73 26.21
C SER A 171 -7.36 11.71 25.58
N PRO A 172 -6.04 11.92 25.68
CA PRO A 172 -5.08 10.88 25.35
C PRO A 172 -5.16 9.75 26.38
N VAL A 173 -5.10 8.50 25.90
CA VAL A 173 -5.06 7.29 26.75
C VAL A 173 -3.65 6.70 26.68
N LEU A 174 -2.95 6.72 27.82
CA LEU A 174 -1.63 6.14 27.99
C LEU A 174 -1.66 5.15 29.16
N ASP A 175 -1.19 3.94 28.93
CA ASP A 175 -1.13 2.88 29.96
C ASP A 175 -2.46 2.66 30.73
N ASN A 176 -3.60 2.74 30.01
CA ASN A 176 -4.96 2.68 30.55
C ASN A 176 -5.36 3.84 31.49
N ALA A 177 -4.60 4.94 31.50
CA ALA A 177 -4.97 6.16 32.21
C ALA A 177 -5.30 7.26 31.19
N GLU A 178 -6.36 8.03 31.48
CA GLU A 178 -6.71 9.22 30.67
C GLU A 178 -5.86 10.40 31.12
N GLY A 179 -5.27 11.09 30.15
CA GLY A 179 -4.58 12.36 30.37
C GLY A 179 -5.52 13.55 30.32
N ASP A 180 -4.94 14.75 30.34
CA ASP A 180 -5.72 16.00 30.29
C ASP A 180 -6.52 16.12 28.99
N SER A 181 -7.80 16.45 29.11
CA SER A 181 -8.70 16.61 27.98
C SER A 181 -8.46 17.94 27.25
N TYR A 182 -8.65 17.93 25.94
CA TYR A 182 -8.60 19.10 25.08
C TYR A 182 -9.82 19.15 24.15
N SER A 183 -10.17 20.35 23.67
CA SER A 183 -11.32 20.55 22.78
C SER A 183 -11.11 19.84 21.43
N ILE A 184 -12.19 19.40 20.79
CA ILE A 184 -12.21 18.88 19.42
C ILE A 184 -11.55 19.88 18.42
N THR A 185 -11.61 21.17 18.69
CA THR A 185 -10.97 22.20 17.86
C THR A 185 -9.45 22.03 17.79
N GLN A 186 -8.84 21.46 18.83
CA GLN A 186 -7.40 21.23 18.97
C GLN A 186 -6.94 19.84 18.47
N MET A 187 -7.86 19.00 18.02
CA MET A 187 -7.51 17.74 17.37
C MET A 187 -6.58 17.97 16.18
N SER A 188 -5.71 16.98 15.91
CA SER A 188 -4.95 16.92 14.66
C SER A 188 -5.90 16.74 13.46
N ASP A 189 -5.44 17.12 12.27
CA ASP A 189 -6.25 16.97 11.04
C ASP A 189 -6.66 15.51 10.80
N GLY A 190 -5.79 14.55 11.16
CA GLY A 190 -6.10 13.12 11.07
C GLY A 190 -7.23 12.69 12.02
N GLU A 191 -7.20 13.13 13.28
CA GLU A 191 -8.25 12.85 14.26
C GLU A 191 -9.59 13.51 13.84
N LYS A 192 -9.54 14.75 13.35
CA LYS A 192 -10.71 15.45 12.80
C LYS A 192 -11.29 14.73 11.60
N ALA A 193 -10.45 14.25 10.68
CA ALA A 193 -10.89 13.50 9.52
C ALA A 193 -11.59 12.19 9.90
N VAL A 194 -11.02 11.43 10.85
CA VAL A 194 -11.63 10.20 11.37
C VAL A 194 -12.98 10.49 12.00
N PHE A 195 -13.08 11.49 12.90
CA PHE A 195 -14.35 11.89 13.51
C PHE A 195 -15.39 12.27 12.46
N TYR A 196 -15.02 13.11 11.52
CA TYR A 196 -15.90 13.60 10.46
C TYR A 196 -16.42 12.46 9.57
N ILE A 197 -15.53 11.57 9.10
CA ILE A 197 -15.92 10.45 8.24
C ILE A 197 -16.86 9.50 8.97
N ILE A 198 -16.57 9.14 10.23
CA ILE A 198 -17.45 8.30 11.05
C ILE A 198 -18.83 8.95 11.17
N GLY A 199 -18.88 10.23 11.52
CA GLY A 199 -20.14 10.96 11.68
C GLY A 199 -20.97 10.99 10.39
N GLN A 200 -20.35 11.32 9.27
CA GLN A 200 -21.02 11.37 7.95
C GLN A 200 -21.59 10.01 7.54
N VAL A 201 -20.84 8.92 7.74
CA VAL A 201 -21.30 7.56 7.42
C VAL A 201 -22.44 7.12 8.32
N LEU A 202 -22.37 7.41 9.62
CA LEU A 202 -23.43 7.02 10.57
C LEU A 202 -24.75 7.78 10.34
N ILE A 203 -24.68 9.03 9.86
CA ILE A 203 -25.86 9.88 9.62
C ILE A 203 -26.51 9.61 8.26
N ALA A 204 -25.79 9.00 7.31
CA ALA A 204 -26.33 8.69 5.99
C ALA A 204 -27.66 7.90 6.12
N ASP A 205 -28.62 8.15 5.21
CA ASP A 205 -29.90 7.48 5.24
C ASP A 205 -29.77 5.96 5.09
N PRO A 206 -30.68 5.17 5.64
CA PRO A 206 -30.74 3.75 5.39
C PRO A 206 -30.83 3.44 3.88
N ASP A 207 -30.26 2.32 3.45
CA ASP A 207 -30.29 1.86 2.05
C ASP A 207 -29.79 2.90 1.07
N SER A 208 -28.75 3.67 1.44
CA SER A 208 -28.09 4.66 0.58
C SER A 208 -26.73 4.19 0.08
N VAL A 209 -26.18 4.95 -0.87
CA VAL A 209 -24.80 4.78 -1.35
C VAL A 209 -23.95 5.91 -0.80
N PHE A 210 -22.94 5.55 -0.02
CA PHE A 210 -21.95 6.49 0.46
C PHE A 210 -20.82 6.62 -0.55
N ILE A 211 -20.65 7.81 -1.14
CA ILE A 211 -19.62 8.10 -2.13
C ILE A 211 -18.52 8.91 -1.47
N MET A 212 -17.30 8.38 -1.43
CA MET A 212 -16.14 9.07 -0.87
C MET A 212 -15.09 9.29 -1.92
N ASP A 213 -14.81 10.55 -2.22
CA ASP A 213 -13.71 10.96 -3.09
C ASP A 213 -12.46 11.21 -2.24
N GLU A 214 -11.36 10.50 -2.56
CA GLU A 214 -10.07 10.50 -1.87
C GLU A 214 -10.21 10.22 -0.35
N PRO A 215 -10.57 8.99 0.04
CA PRO A 215 -10.73 8.58 1.44
C PRO A 215 -9.44 8.69 2.27
N GLU A 216 -8.30 8.65 1.62
CA GLU A 216 -6.96 8.75 2.21
C GLU A 216 -6.55 10.17 2.65
N ILE A 217 -7.24 11.22 2.19
CA ILE A 217 -6.87 12.59 2.53
C ILE A 217 -7.05 12.84 4.03
N HIS A 218 -5.99 13.30 4.67
CA HIS A 218 -5.84 13.55 6.10
C HIS A 218 -5.88 12.30 7.00
N VAL A 219 -6.08 11.10 6.48
CA VAL A 219 -6.08 9.86 7.26
C VAL A 219 -4.78 9.10 7.05
N HIS A 220 -4.10 8.77 8.14
CA HIS A 220 -2.84 8.02 8.04
C HIS A 220 -3.11 6.59 7.55
N ARG A 221 -2.25 6.07 6.67
CA ARG A 221 -2.39 4.73 6.06
C ARG A 221 -2.59 3.60 7.07
N SER A 222 -1.92 3.66 8.23
CA SER A 222 -2.00 2.61 9.25
C SER A 222 -3.40 2.43 9.86
N ILE A 223 -4.25 3.46 9.77
CA ILE A 223 -5.61 3.43 10.33
C ILE A 223 -6.69 3.43 9.25
N LEU A 224 -6.34 3.74 8.00
CA LEU A 224 -7.29 3.93 6.91
C LEU A 224 -8.11 2.65 6.64
N SER A 225 -7.46 1.49 6.46
CA SER A 225 -8.15 0.23 6.23
C SER A 225 -9.06 -0.15 7.39
N ARG A 226 -8.55 0.00 8.64
CA ARG A 226 -9.33 -0.28 9.85
C ARG A 226 -10.56 0.63 9.98
N LEU A 227 -10.42 1.92 9.63
CA LEU A 227 -11.54 2.86 9.62
C LEU A 227 -12.65 2.35 8.70
N TRP A 228 -12.33 1.96 7.48
CA TRP A 228 -13.33 1.50 6.52
C TRP A 228 -13.92 0.15 6.89
N ASP A 229 -13.15 -0.78 7.49
CA ASP A 229 -13.68 -2.05 8.01
C ASP A 229 -14.76 -1.80 9.07
N GLU A 230 -14.51 -0.88 9.99
CA GLU A 230 -15.47 -0.50 11.04
C GLU A 230 -16.72 0.19 10.47
N LEU A 231 -16.57 1.01 9.43
CA LEU A 231 -17.68 1.74 8.82
C LEU A 231 -18.56 0.81 7.98
N GLU A 232 -17.99 -0.09 7.19
CA GLU A 232 -18.72 -1.10 6.44
C GLU A 232 -19.52 -2.03 7.39
N ALA A 233 -18.88 -2.48 8.47
CA ALA A 233 -19.55 -3.29 9.49
C ALA A 233 -20.69 -2.53 10.20
N ALA A 234 -20.50 -1.23 10.48
CA ALA A 234 -21.51 -0.41 11.16
C ALA A 234 -22.72 -0.08 10.28
N ARG A 235 -22.54 -0.08 8.94
CA ARG A 235 -23.59 0.30 7.96
C ARG A 235 -23.69 -0.75 6.85
N ALA A 236 -23.92 -1.99 7.25
CA ALA A 236 -24.16 -3.10 6.32
C ALA A 236 -25.44 -2.91 5.44
N ASP A 237 -26.28 -1.96 5.79
CA ASP A 237 -27.44 -1.52 5.00
C ASP A 237 -27.05 -0.64 3.79
N CYS A 238 -25.92 0.06 3.87
CA CYS A 238 -25.42 0.97 2.84
C CYS A 238 -24.44 0.29 1.89
N ALA A 239 -24.34 0.79 0.65
CA ALA A 239 -23.25 0.48 -0.26
C ALA A 239 -22.19 1.59 -0.20
N PHE A 240 -20.94 1.24 -0.45
CA PHE A 240 -19.82 2.18 -0.42
C PHE A 240 -19.18 2.28 -1.82
N LEU A 241 -19.00 3.49 -2.31
CA LEU A 241 -18.25 3.80 -3.52
C LEU A 241 -17.04 4.63 -3.14
N LEU A 242 -15.87 4.00 -3.11
CA LEU A 242 -14.60 4.62 -2.71
C LEU A 242 -13.79 4.94 -3.95
N ILE A 243 -13.47 6.22 -4.14
CA ILE A 243 -12.74 6.71 -5.30
C ILE A 243 -11.40 7.23 -4.83
N THR A 244 -10.30 6.58 -5.25
CA THR A 244 -8.97 6.81 -4.68
C THR A 244 -7.88 6.86 -5.74
N HIS A 245 -6.73 7.44 -5.40
CA HIS A 245 -5.50 7.29 -6.15
C HIS A 245 -4.48 6.39 -5.43
N ASP A 246 -4.77 5.98 -4.20
CA ASP A 246 -3.92 5.09 -3.41
C ASP A 246 -4.17 3.62 -3.80
N LEU A 247 -3.21 3.06 -4.55
CA LEU A 247 -3.27 1.70 -5.05
C LEU A 247 -3.16 0.65 -3.93
N GLU A 248 -2.40 0.95 -2.87
CA GLU A 248 -2.23 0.04 -1.74
C GLU A 248 -3.54 -0.04 -0.92
N PHE A 249 -4.18 1.11 -0.71
CA PHE A 249 -5.50 1.14 -0.08
C PHE A 249 -6.54 0.38 -0.92
N ALA A 250 -6.62 0.66 -2.22
CA ALA A 250 -7.53 -0.03 -3.11
C ALA A 250 -7.31 -1.55 -3.14
N ALA A 251 -6.04 -1.98 -3.15
CA ALA A 251 -5.66 -3.38 -3.12
C ALA A 251 -6.06 -4.09 -1.82
N SER A 252 -5.99 -3.37 -0.67
CA SER A 252 -6.34 -3.91 0.64
C SER A 252 -7.85 -4.07 0.88
N ARG A 253 -8.70 -3.46 0.03
CA ARG A 253 -10.16 -3.51 0.19
C ARG A 253 -10.77 -4.72 -0.51
N ALA A 254 -11.68 -5.41 0.19
CA ALA A 254 -12.54 -6.40 -0.45
C ALA A 254 -13.63 -5.71 -1.29
N GLY A 255 -14.02 -6.31 -2.41
CA GLY A 255 -15.07 -5.81 -3.28
C GLY A 255 -14.60 -5.51 -4.70
N LYS A 256 -15.55 -5.18 -5.56
CA LYS A 256 -15.29 -5.00 -6.98
C LYS A 256 -14.46 -3.75 -7.25
N LYS A 257 -13.49 -3.86 -8.12
CA LYS A 257 -12.54 -2.80 -8.42
C LYS A 257 -12.57 -2.40 -9.88
N TYR A 258 -12.44 -1.10 -10.13
CA TYR A 258 -12.38 -0.52 -11.46
C TYR A 258 -11.22 0.44 -11.56
N VAL A 259 -10.60 0.54 -12.74
CA VAL A 259 -9.49 1.46 -13.00
C VAL A 259 -9.91 2.52 -14.00
N VAL A 260 -9.86 3.79 -13.61
CA VAL A 260 -10.10 4.93 -14.48
C VAL A 260 -8.78 5.42 -15.07
N ARG A 261 -8.59 5.21 -16.36
CA ARG A 261 -7.41 5.62 -17.11
C ARG A 261 -7.43 7.10 -17.45
N SER A 262 -8.54 7.57 -18.01
CA SER A 262 -8.70 8.95 -18.46
C SER A 262 -10.16 9.33 -18.61
N TYR A 263 -10.40 10.63 -18.73
CA TYR A 263 -11.69 11.21 -19.09
C TYR A 263 -11.49 12.20 -20.24
N LEU A 264 -12.27 12.05 -21.29
CA LEU A 264 -12.36 13.00 -22.39
C LEU A 264 -13.81 13.51 -22.51
N PRO A 265 -14.04 14.83 -22.61
CA PRO A 265 -15.40 15.39 -22.70
C PRO A 265 -16.23 14.86 -23.87
N THR A 266 -15.57 14.43 -24.94
CA THR A 266 -16.20 13.95 -26.19
C THR A 266 -16.52 12.47 -26.22
N THR A 267 -15.78 11.66 -25.44
CA THR A 267 -15.87 10.19 -25.48
C THR A 267 -16.12 9.56 -24.10
N GLY A 268 -16.30 10.39 -23.05
CA GLY A 268 -16.54 9.90 -21.69
C GLY A 268 -15.28 9.38 -20.99
N TRP A 269 -15.47 8.44 -20.10
CA TRP A 269 -14.39 7.78 -19.34
C TRP A 269 -13.82 6.60 -20.09
N VAL A 270 -12.54 6.33 -19.87
CA VAL A 270 -11.90 5.04 -20.15
C VAL A 270 -11.78 4.31 -18.83
N ILE A 271 -12.64 3.33 -18.60
CA ILE A 271 -12.70 2.53 -17.38
C ILE A 271 -12.47 1.07 -17.74
N GLU A 272 -11.67 0.38 -16.93
CA GLU A 272 -11.41 -1.04 -17.05
C GLU A 272 -11.86 -1.74 -15.76
N ASP A 273 -12.55 -2.87 -15.90
CA ASP A 273 -12.82 -3.79 -14.80
C ASP A 273 -11.50 -4.48 -14.41
N VAL A 274 -11.27 -4.70 -13.12
CA VAL A 274 -10.11 -5.46 -12.64
C VAL A 274 -10.44 -6.95 -12.75
N PRO A 275 -9.92 -7.65 -13.77
CA PRO A 275 -10.28 -9.05 -13.96
C PRO A 275 -9.61 -9.93 -12.90
N GLU A 276 -10.27 -11.02 -12.55
CA GLU A 276 -9.64 -12.15 -11.87
C GLU A 276 -8.66 -12.83 -12.85
N ALA A 277 -7.47 -12.25 -13.00
CA ALA A 277 -6.48 -12.77 -13.94
C ALA A 277 -5.87 -14.06 -13.41
N ALA A 278 -5.88 -15.10 -14.23
CA ALA A 278 -5.20 -16.36 -13.95
C ALA A 278 -3.70 -16.10 -13.68
N GLY A 279 -3.24 -16.41 -12.48
CA GLY A 279 -1.84 -16.27 -12.05
C GLY A 279 -1.47 -15.00 -11.29
N PHE A 280 -2.38 -14.01 -11.17
CA PHE A 280 -2.18 -12.85 -10.33
C PHE A 280 -3.32 -12.70 -9.33
N SER A 281 -3.01 -12.25 -8.10
CA SER A 281 -4.06 -11.85 -7.17
C SER A 281 -4.77 -10.58 -7.66
N GLU A 282 -6.01 -10.36 -7.23
CA GLU A 282 -6.79 -9.18 -7.57
C GLU A 282 -6.07 -7.88 -7.16
N GLU A 283 -5.40 -7.89 -6.01
CA GLU A 283 -4.59 -6.78 -5.51
C GLU A 283 -3.46 -6.43 -6.48
N LEU A 284 -2.77 -7.43 -7.00
CA LEU A 284 -1.68 -7.24 -7.92
C LEU A 284 -2.17 -6.72 -9.27
N VAL A 285 -3.29 -7.24 -9.77
CA VAL A 285 -3.91 -6.74 -11.02
C VAL A 285 -4.32 -5.28 -10.86
N THR A 286 -4.89 -4.90 -9.70
CA THR A 286 -5.23 -3.51 -9.41
C THR A 286 -3.99 -2.61 -9.41
N LEU A 287 -2.89 -3.06 -8.79
CA LEU A 287 -1.61 -2.34 -8.80
C LEU A 287 -1.06 -2.18 -10.22
N ILE A 288 -1.08 -3.25 -11.00
CA ILE A 288 -0.60 -3.26 -12.39
C ILE A 288 -1.42 -2.30 -13.25
N LEU A 289 -2.73 -2.43 -13.26
CA LEU A 289 -3.64 -1.62 -14.08
C LEU A 289 -3.66 -0.15 -13.64
N GLY A 290 -3.55 0.14 -12.35
CA GLY A 290 -3.52 1.50 -11.80
C GLY A 290 -2.20 2.24 -12.03
N SER A 291 -1.10 1.55 -12.33
CA SER A 291 0.20 2.18 -12.54
C SER A 291 0.28 2.88 -13.90
N ARG A 292 0.84 4.09 -13.88
CA ARG A 292 1.24 4.82 -15.11
C ARG A 292 2.70 4.64 -15.47
N LYS A 293 3.50 4.10 -14.54
CA LYS A 293 4.93 3.83 -14.72
C LYS A 293 5.11 2.37 -15.13
N PRO A 294 6.15 2.05 -15.87
CA PRO A 294 6.52 0.66 -16.10
C PRO A 294 6.74 -0.07 -14.77
N ILE A 295 6.55 -1.38 -14.77
CA ILE A 295 6.59 -2.20 -13.56
C ILE A 295 7.94 -2.89 -13.43
N LEU A 296 8.49 -2.86 -12.22
CA LEU A 296 9.65 -3.65 -11.84
C LEU A 296 9.22 -4.70 -10.81
N PHE A 297 9.18 -5.97 -11.24
CA PHE A 297 8.98 -7.10 -10.33
C PHE A 297 10.31 -7.44 -9.65
N VAL A 298 10.28 -7.59 -8.33
CA VAL A 298 11.47 -7.82 -7.51
C VAL A 298 11.25 -8.94 -6.50
N GLU A 299 12.34 -9.52 -6.01
CA GLU A 299 12.29 -10.41 -4.86
C GLU A 299 12.00 -9.64 -3.57
N GLY A 300 11.53 -10.36 -2.54
CA GLY A 300 11.21 -9.80 -1.22
C GLY A 300 9.71 -9.59 -0.96
N GLU A 301 9.41 -9.08 0.23
CA GLU A 301 8.06 -8.77 0.71
C GLU A 301 7.86 -7.27 0.83
N GLN A 302 6.60 -6.80 0.88
CA GLN A 302 6.26 -5.36 0.85
C GLN A 302 6.95 -4.50 1.93
N CYS A 303 7.23 -5.08 3.09
CA CYS A 303 7.86 -4.39 4.22
C CYS A 303 9.35 -4.70 4.35
N SER A 304 9.97 -5.39 3.39
CA SER A 304 11.38 -5.75 3.44
C SER A 304 12.29 -4.53 3.15
N LEU A 305 13.52 -4.60 3.64
CA LEU A 305 14.56 -3.61 3.33
C LEU A 305 14.81 -3.54 1.81
N ASP A 306 14.67 -4.67 1.12
CA ASP A 306 14.88 -4.84 -0.31
C ASP A 306 14.02 -3.86 -1.13
N VAL A 307 12.73 -3.76 -0.81
CA VAL A 307 11.79 -2.86 -1.49
C VAL A 307 12.19 -1.38 -1.33
N ALA A 308 12.76 -1.02 -0.18
CA ALA A 308 13.26 0.33 0.04
C ALA A 308 14.45 0.66 -0.90
N PHE A 309 15.36 -0.30 -1.11
CA PHE A 309 16.46 -0.17 -2.08
C PHE A 309 15.94 0.01 -3.51
N TYR A 310 15.05 -0.88 -3.95
CA TYR A 310 14.54 -0.84 -5.32
C TYR A 310 13.77 0.45 -5.62
N ARG A 311 12.89 0.89 -4.72
CA ARG A 311 12.14 2.14 -4.87
C ARG A 311 13.05 3.37 -4.95
N ALA A 312 14.12 3.39 -4.17
CA ALA A 312 15.08 4.49 -4.18
C ALA A 312 15.95 4.50 -5.43
N CYS A 313 16.32 3.32 -5.94
CA CYS A 313 17.18 3.18 -7.11
C CYS A 313 16.42 3.37 -8.43
N TYR A 314 15.16 2.96 -8.51
CA TYR A 314 14.35 3.00 -9.72
C TYR A 314 13.09 3.88 -9.57
N PRO A 315 13.20 5.19 -9.33
CA PRO A 315 12.05 6.06 -9.06
C PRO A 315 11.11 6.24 -10.26
N GLY A 316 11.59 5.89 -11.46
CA GLY A 316 10.77 5.87 -12.69
C GLY A 316 9.90 4.64 -12.85
N LEU A 317 10.05 3.63 -11.99
CA LEU A 317 9.35 2.35 -12.08
C LEU A 317 8.41 2.15 -10.87
N THR A 318 7.35 1.38 -11.06
CA THR A 318 6.51 0.88 -9.96
C THR A 318 7.08 -0.44 -9.48
N VAL A 319 7.65 -0.45 -8.29
CA VAL A 319 8.27 -1.65 -7.69
C VAL A 319 7.21 -2.53 -7.06
N VAL A 320 7.14 -3.78 -7.52
CA VAL A 320 6.18 -4.80 -7.06
C VAL A 320 6.92 -6.04 -6.56
N PRO A 321 6.98 -6.28 -5.24
CA PRO A 321 7.61 -7.47 -4.67
C PRO A 321 6.79 -8.72 -4.97
N ARG A 322 7.47 -9.84 -5.22
CA ARG A 322 6.86 -11.14 -5.60
C ARG A 322 7.31 -12.31 -4.73
N GLY A 323 8.00 -12.06 -3.65
CA GLY A 323 8.58 -13.10 -2.79
C GLY A 323 9.87 -13.64 -3.38
N GLY A 324 9.85 -14.77 -4.07
CA GLY A 324 11.06 -15.41 -4.60
C GLY A 324 11.24 -15.25 -6.11
N CYS A 325 12.43 -15.63 -6.58
CA CYS A 325 12.91 -15.54 -7.96
C CYS A 325 11.91 -16.10 -8.99
N GLU A 326 11.34 -17.29 -8.76
CA GLU A 326 10.40 -17.92 -9.68
C GLU A 326 9.12 -17.08 -9.89
N SER A 327 8.63 -16.49 -8.81
CA SER A 327 7.45 -15.61 -8.87
C SER A 327 7.74 -14.35 -9.68
N VAL A 328 8.95 -13.82 -9.60
CA VAL A 328 9.40 -12.70 -10.44
C VAL A 328 9.44 -13.13 -11.90
N ILE A 329 10.07 -14.27 -12.21
CA ILE A 329 10.18 -14.81 -13.57
C ILE A 329 8.78 -15.04 -14.17
N HIS A 330 7.89 -15.70 -13.39
CA HIS A 330 6.52 -15.95 -13.83
C HIS A 330 5.75 -14.66 -14.11
N SER A 331 5.90 -13.66 -13.24
CA SER A 331 5.22 -12.37 -13.38
C SER A 331 5.64 -11.62 -14.64
N VAL A 332 6.96 -11.54 -14.89
CA VAL A 332 7.49 -10.89 -16.09
C VAL A 332 7.04 -11.63 -17.35
N ALA A 333 7.18 -12.96 -17.38
CA ALA A 333 6.80 -13.78 -18.53
C ALA A 333 5.29 -13.66 -18.84
N THR A 334 4.44 -13.69 -17.80
CA THR A 334 2.99 -13.56 -17.93
C THR A 334 2.60 -12.19 -18.47
N LEU A 335 3.17 -11.12 -17.89
CA LEU A 335 2.80 -9.76 -18.32
C LEU A 335 3.27 -9.46 -19.74
N ARG A 336 4.48 -9.89 -20.12
CA ARG A 336 5.01 -9.72 -21.49
C ARG A 336 4.22 -10.51 -22.53
N ARG A 337 3.75 -11.73 -22.22
CA ARG A 337 2.86 -12.50 -23.12
C ARG A 337 1.54 -11.77 -23.38
N ASN A 338 1.06 -11.00 -22.41
CA ASN A 338 -0.18 -10.24 -22.46
C ASN A 338 0.03 -8.76 -22.79
N ALA A 339 1.22 -8.33 -23.22
CA ALA A 339 1.57 -6.94 -23.46
C ALA A 339 0.65 -6.24 -24.46
N ALA A 340 0.15 -6.98 -25.47
CA ALA A 340 -0.81 -6.46 -26.46
C ALA A 340 -2.12 -5.97 -25.82
N PHE A 341 -2.55 -6.57 -24.71
CA PHE A 341 -3.77 -6.22 -24.00
C PHE A 341 -3.53 -5.20 -22.89
N THR A 342 -2.39 -5.29 -22.18
CA THR A 342 -2.14 -4.45 -21.01
C THR A 342 -1.46 -3.12 -21.34
N ARG A 343 -0.73 -3.03 -22.45
CA ARG A 343 0.11 -1.86 -22.85
C ARG A 343 1.07 -1.42 -21.73
N ILE A 344 1.38 -2.29 -20.79
CA ILE A 344 2.23 -2.01 -19.64
C ILE A 344 3.58 -2.65 -19.88
N GLN A 345 4.62 -1.83 -19.82
CA GLN A 345 5.99 -2.31 -19.87
C GLN A 345 6.43 -2.84 -18.52
N CYS A 346 7.17 -3.93 -18.51
CA CYS A 346 7.69 -4.50 -17.28
C CYS A 346 9.11 -5.06 -17.45
N ALA A 347 9.78 -5.18 -16.30
CA ALA A 347 11.05 -5.87 -16.16
C ALA A 347 11.07 -6.62 -14.81
N GLY A 348 12.06 -7.49 -14.64
CA GLY A 348 12.31 -8.18 -13.38
C GLY A 348 13.73 -7.91 -12.87
N LEU A 349 13.91 -8.05 -11.57
CA LEU A 349 15.20 -7.98 -10.91
C LEU A 349 15.24 -9.05 -9.81
N VAL A 350 16.27 -9.89 -9.85
CA VAL A 350 16.45 -11.02 -8.94
C VAL A 350 17.85 -11.01 -8.33
N ASP A 351 18.00 -11.63 -7.18
CA ASP A 351 19.28 -11.79 -6.51
C ASP A 351 20.23 -12.68 -7.33
N ALA A 352 21.54 -12.57 -7.13
CA ALA A 352 22.50 -13.36 -7.89
C ALA A 352 22.44 -14.87 -7.58
N ASP A 353 22.00 -15.23 -6.47
CA ASP A 353 21.63 -16.50 -5.83
C ASP A 353 21.86 -17.77 -6.63
N GLY A 354 23.13 -18.01 -7.04
CA GLY A 354 23.54 -19.19 -7.79
C GLY A 354 23.14 -19.20 -9.28
N HIS A 355 22.84 -18.04 -9.87
CA HIS A 355 22.72 -17.90 -11.31
C HIS A 355 24.11 -17.87 -11.98
N ASP A 356 24.37 -18.84 -12.87
CA ASP A 356 25.55 -18.80 -13.72
C ASP A 356 25.36 -17.84 -14.92
N GLU A 357 26.40 -17.66 -15.74
CA GLU A 357 26.35 -16.77 -16.89
C GLU A 357 25.28 -17.16 -17.92
N THR A 358 25.03 -18.47 -18.08
CA THR A 358 23.99 -18.98 -18.97
C THR A 358 22.60 -18.64 -18.45
N ASP A 359 22.38 -18.81 -17.13
CA ASP A 359 21.15 -18.40 -16.47
C ASP A 359 20.93 -16.89 -16.60
N ARG A 360 21.99 -16.07 -16.38
CA ARG A 360 21.93 -14.61 -16.50
C ARG A 360 21.57 -14.16 -17.91
N ALA A 361 22.19 -14.75 -18.93
CA ALA A 361 21.86 -14.47 -20.33
C ALA A 361 20.40 -14.79 -20.64
N ARG A 362 19.93 -15.97 -20.23
CA ARG A 362 18.54 -16.40 -20.43
C ARG A 362 17.53 -15.50 -19.70
N LEU A 363 17.84 -15.06 -18.48
CA LEU A 363 17.00 -14.14 -17.72
C LEU A 363 16.97 -12.76 -18.40
N SER A 364 18.10 -12.27 -18.88
CA SER A 364 18.20 -11.01 -19.63
C SER A 364 17.33 -11.01 -20.90
N ASP A 365 17.29 -12.13 -21.63
CA ASP A 365 16.47 -12.27 -22.85
C ASP A 365 14.97 -12.11 -22.57
N ILE A 366 14.52 -12.51 -21.40
CA ILE A 366 13.13 -12.32 -20.97
C ILE A 366 12.91 -11.02 -20.19
N GLY A 367 13.94 -10.15 -20.09
CA GLY A 367 13.87 -8.84 -19.44
C GLY A 367 13.99 -8.86 -17.94
N ILE A 368 14.71 -9.84 -17.41
CA ILE A 368 15.03 -9.94 -15.98
C ILE A 368 16.53 -9.73 -15.81
N GLN A 369 16.89 -8.79 -14.96
CA GLN A 369 18.27 -8.54 -14.57
C GLN A 369 18.59 -9.26 -13.26
N VAL A 370 19.87 -9.58 -13.08
CA VAL A 370 20.39 -10.22 -11.89
C VAL A 370 21.27 -9.23 -11.13
N LEU A 371 21.11 -9.14 -9.81
CA LEU A 371 21.94 -8.28 -8.97
C LEU A 371 23.43 -8.67 -9.07
N PRO A 372 24.34 -7.72 -8.82
CA PRO A 372 25.78 -8.01 -8.79
C PRO A 372 26.22 -8.77 -7.52
N VAL A 373 25.33 -8.95 -6.56
CA VAL A 373 25.57 -9.58 -5.26
C VAL A 373 24.59 -10.72 -5.01
N SER A 374 24.99 -11.70 -4.18
CA SER A 374 24.16 -12.86 -3.84
C SER A 374 22.87 -12.50 -3.09
N GLU A 375 22.91 -11.45 -2.31
CA GLU A 375 21.76 -10.91 -1.53
C GLU A 375 21.83 -9.39 -1.58
N ILE A 376 20.70 -8.71 -1.69
CA ILE A 376 20.67 -7.25 -1.84
C ILE A 376 21.37 -6.51 -0.69
N GLU A 377 21.31 -7.03 0.54
CA GLU A 377 21.99 -6.41 1.68
C GLU A 377 23.51 -6.40 1.53
N ASN A 378 24.07 -7.30 0.74
CA ASN A 378 25.51 -7.34 0.46
C ASN A 378 25.98 -6.12 -0.35
N LEU A 379 25.06 -5.37 -0.97
CA LEU A 379 25.38 -4.07 -1.58
C LEU A 379 26.03 -3.11 -0.59
N LEU A 380 25.63 -3.17 0.69
CA LEU A 380 26.18 -2.32 1.75
C LEU A 380 27.67 -2.56 2.03
N LEU A 381 28.19 -3.73 1.60
CA LEU A 381 29.58 -4.15 1.79
C LEU A 381 30.47 -3.85 0.57
N ILE A 382 29.86 -3.44 -0.55
CA ILE A 382 30.64 -3.02 -1.72
C ILE A 382 31.42 -1.74 -1.37
N PRO A 383 32.71 -1.65 -1.71
CA PRO A 383 33.57 -0.55 -1.25
C PRO A 383 33.03 0.86 -1.49
N VAL A 384 32.41 1.12 -2.64
CA VAL A 384 31.84 2.45 -2.94
C VAL A 384 30.64 2.76 -2.05
N VAL A 385 29.83 1.76 -1.70
CA VAL A 385 28.66 1.92 -0.83
C VAL A 385 29.08 2.05 0.64
N SER A 386 29.99 1.18 1.09
CA SER A 386 30.58 1.25 2.43
C SER A 386 31.25 2.61 2.68
N ARG A 387 31.97 3.14 1.69
CA ARG A 387 32.58 4.46 1.74
C ARG A 387 31.52 5.55 1.94
N ALA A 388 30.47 5.56 1.14
CA ALA A 388 29.40 6.54 1.28
C ALA A 388 28.75 6.52 2.67
N ILE A 389 28.57 5.32 3.27
CA ILE A 389 28.05 5.19 4.64
C ILE A 389 28.99 5.80 5.67
N LEU A 390 30.30 5.61 5.51
CA LEU A 390 31.31 6.17 6.43
C LEU A 390 31.40 7.70 6.28
N GLU A 391 31.36 8.22 5.06
CA GLU A 391 31.35 9.66 4.77
C GLU A 391 30.10 10.37 5.33
N MET A 392 28.95 9.68 5.37
CA MET A 392 27.76 10.17 6.06
C MET A 392 27.89 10.22 7.59
N ASN A 393 28.98 9.67 8.14
CA ASN A 393 29.39 9.77 9.54
C ASN A 393 30.48 10.81 9.76
N ASP A 394 30.69 11.69 8.79
CA ASP A 394 31.75 12.71 8.81
C ASP A 394 33.17 12.11 8.96
N LEU A 395 33.34 10.87 8.53
CA LEU A 395 34.65 10.20 8.48
C LEU A 395 35.32 10.50 7.15
N ASP A 396 36.60 10.84 7.20
CA ASP A 396 37.41 11.11 6.01
C ASP A 396 38.85 10.60 6.17
N GLY A 397 39.66 10.77 5.12
CA GLY A 397 41.08 10.54 5.12
C GLY A 397 41.51 9.15 5.64
N ALA A 398 42.53 9.12 6.50
CA ALA A 398 43.16 7.90 6.97
C ALA A 398 42.21 7.05 7.87
N GLU A 399 41.32 7.66 8.62
CA GLU A 399 40.39 6.95 9.50
C GLU A 399 39.34 6.18 8.69
N LEU A 400 38.82 6.80 7.64
CA LEU A 400 37.90 6.17 6.70
C LEU A 400 38.55 4.95 6.02
N GLU A 401 39.76 5.12 5.49
CA GLU A 401 40.49 4.02 4.83
C GLU A 401 40.81 2.87 5.80
N ALA A 402 41.15 3.17 7.05
CA ALA A 402 41.37 2.16 8.07
C ALA A 402 40.09 1.35 8.36
N LYS A 403 38.93 2.01 8.42
CA LYS A 403 37.64 1.32 8.63
C LYS A 403 37.25 0.44 7.45
N LEU A 404 37.44 0.91 6.22
CA LEU A 404 37.20 0.11 5.01
C LEU A 404 38.14 -1.11 4.96
N SER A 405 39.41 -0.93 5.31
CA SER A 405 40.37 -2.03 5.37
C SER A 405 39.98 -3.07 6.43
N ASN A 406 39.56 -2.61 7.62
CA ASN A 406 39.11 -3.49 8.69
C ASN A 406 37.83 -4.27 8.29
N LEU A 407 36.86 -3.62 7.63
CA LEU A 407 35.67 -4.28 7.11
C LEU A 407 36.04 -5.34 6.09
N LYS A 408 36.90 -4.99 5.12
CA LYS A 408 37.40 -5.93 4.11
C LYS A 408 38.07 -7.14 4.76
N ALA A 409 38.95 -6.92 5.74
CA ALA A 409 39.62 -7.99 6.48
C ALA A 409 38.62 -8.89 7.23
N ALA A 410 37.59 -8.31 7.81
CA ALA A 410 36.55 -9.07 8.53
C ALA A 410 35.73 -9.96 7.56
N ILE A 411 35.35 -9.45 6.39
CA ILE A 411 34.63 -10.22 5.37
C ILE A 411 35.51 -11.38 4.86
N ILE A 412 36.76 -11.11 4.55
CA ILE A 412 37.71 -12.13 4.10
C ILE A 412 37.95 -13.17 5.20
N ALA A 413 38.02 -12.78 6.46
CA ALA A 413 38.19 -13.71 7.58
C ALA A 413 36.94 -14.62 7.73
N ASP A 414 35.73 -14.08 7.62
CA ASP A 414 34.50 -14.87 7.66
C ASP A 414 34.45 -15.87 6.48
N ALA A 415 34.84 -15.46 5.29
CA ALA A 415 34.85 -16.31 4.10
C ALA A 415 36.01 -17.33 4.09
N SER A 416 37.07 -17.08 4.82
CA SER A 416 38.21 -18.00 4.98
C SER A 416 37.97 -19.08 6.04
N ASP A 417 36.93 -18.92 6.86
CA ASP A 417 36.53 -19.96 7.79
C ASP A 417 35.96 -21.17 7.03
N ALA A 418 36.55 -22.36 7.27
CA ALA A 418 36.22 -23.55 6.52
C ALA A 418 34.77 -24.00 6.68
N GLN A 419 34.17 -23.79 7.87
CA GLN A 419 32.78 -24.15 8.13
C GLN A 419 31.84 -23.20 7.38
N ASN A 420 32.12 -21.89 7.43
CA ASN A 420 31.34 -20.88 6.75
C ASN A 420 31.37 -21.07 5.22
N ALA A 421 32.55 -21.30 4.66
CA ALA A 421 32.71 -21.58 3.22
C ALA A 421 31.94 -22.84 2.80
N SER A 422 32.04 -23.92 3.60
CA SER A 422 31.31 -25.15 3.32
C SER A 422 29.77 -24.98 3.36
N GLU A 423 29.24 -24.17 4.30
CA GLU A 423 27.82 -23.84 4.37
C GLU A 423 27.35 -23.14 3.09
N VAL A 424 28.13 -22.17 2.59
CA VAL A 424 27.82 -21.44 1.34
C VAL A 424 27.85 -22.37 0.13
N VAL A 425 28.89 -23.22 0.01
CA VAL A 425 29.01 -24.18 -1.09
C VAL A 425 27.83 -25.16 -1.08
N LEU A 426 27.48 -25.70 0.08
CA LEU A 426 26.33 -26.59 0.23
C LEU A 426 25.00 -25.89 -0.14
N GLY A 427 24.81 -24.65 0.31
CA GLY A 427 23.64 -23.82 -0.03
C GLY A 427 23.55 -23.60 -1.54
N TYR A 428 24.64 -23.23 -2.18
CA TYR A 428 24.72 -23.07 -3.64
C TYR A 428 24.35 -24.36 -4.39
N CYS A 429 24.94 -25.49 -4.01
CA CYS A 429 24.63 -26.78 -4.63
C CYS A 429 23.15 -27.15 -4.47
N ARG A 430 22.56 -26.95 -3.30
CA ARG A 430 21.14 -27.21 -3.07
C ARG A 430 20.25 -26.36 -4.00
N ARG A 431 20.54 -25.08 -4.15
CA ARG A 431 19.79 -24.20 -5.07
C ARG A 431 19.93 -24.61 -6.52
N ARG A 432 21.13 -25.01 -6.94
CA ARG A 432 21.35 -25.52 -8.32
C ARG A 432 20.60 -26.80 -8.60
N ILE A 433 20.56 -27.75 -7.65
CA ILE A 433 19.79 -28.98 -7.75
C ILE A 433 18.30 -28.66 -7.85
N ASP A 434 17.77 -27.85 -6.92
CA ASP A 434 16.35 -27.47 -6.89
C ASP A 434 15.92 -26.80 -8.21
N ARG A 435 16.74 -25.87 -8.72
CA ARG A 435 16.49 -25.18 -9.99
C ARG A 435 16.48 -26.14 -11.17
N MET A 436 17.42 -27.07 -11.23
CA MET A 436 17.47 -28.08 -12.28
C MET A 436 16.23 -28.97 -12.24
N LEU A 437 15.84 -29.46 -11.06
CA LEU A 437 14.65 -30.30 -10.91
C LEU A 437 13.37 -29.57 -11.37
N LYS A 438 13.25 -28.29 -11.10
CA LYS A 438 12.10 -27.46 -11.52
C LYS A 438 12.09 -27.17 -13.04
N GLN A 439 13.22 -27.27 -13.72
CA GLN A 439 13.30 -27.10 -15.18
C GLN A 439 12.95 -28.39 -15.95
N ILE A 440 12.83 -29.54 -15.27
CA ILE A 440 12.46 -30.80 -15.91
C ILE A 440 10.95 -30.76 -16.20
N ASP A 441 10.59 -30.74 -17.48
CA ASP A 441 9.20 -30.92 -17.88
C ASP A 441 8.84 -32.39 -17.87
N LEU A 442 8.18 -32.78 -16.80
CA LEU A 442 7.71 -34.17 -16.60
C LEU A 442 6.34 -34.45 -17.26
N SER A 443 5.71 -33.42 -17.86
CA SER A 443 4.39 -33.56 -18.47
C SER A 443 4.42 -34.24 -19.85
N VAL A 444 5.60 -34.36 -20.44
CA VAL A 444 5.79 -34.90 -21.79
C VAL A 444 5.85 -36.44 -21.80
N ASP A 445 6.20 -37.08 -20.68
CA ASP A 445 6.41 -38.49 -20.55
C ASP A 445 5.08 -39.26 -20.52
N LYS A 446 4.95 -40.30 -21.37
CA LYS A 446 3.70 -41.04 -21.55
C LYS A 446 3.63 -42.34 -20.75
N SER A 447 4.76 -42.77 -20.15
CA SER A 447 4.82 -43.99 -19.33
C SER A 447 5.75 -43.79 -18.13
N ILE A 448 5.61 -44.63 -17.08
CA ILE A 448 6.50 -44.60 -15.91
C ILE A 448 7.95 -44.91 -16.32
N ALA A 449 8.16 -45.78 -17.32
CA ALA A 449 9.49 -46.09 -17.82
C ALA A 449 10.14 -44.88 -18.52
N ASP A 450 9.38 -44.15 -19.33
CA ASP A 450 9.87 -42.93 -19.99
C ASP A 450 10.17 -41.85 -18.95
N LEU A 451 9.28 -41.67 -17.97
CA LEU A 451 9.49 -40.72 -16.87
C LEU A 451 10.76 -41.03 -16.07
N ALA A 452 10.98 -42.30 -15.72
CA ALA A 452 12.19 -42.72 -15.01
C ALA A 452 13.46 -42.51 -15.85
N ALA A 453 13.42 -42.79 -17.13
CA ALA A 453 14.54 -42.59 -18.05
C ALA A 453 14.85 -41.08 -18.22
N SER A 454 13.84 -40.26 -18.43
CA SER A 454 13.97 -38.78 -18.53
C SER A 454 14.52 -38.18 -17.24
N TYR A 455 14.03 -38.61 -16.08
CA TYR A 455 14.54 -38.17 -14.79
C TYR A 455 16.02 -38.50 -14.61
N VAL A 456 16.44 -39.75 -14.88
CA VAL A 456 17.85 -40.16 -14.77
C VAL A 456 18.73 -39.39 -15.76
N ALA A 457 18.29 -39.26 -17.01
CA ALA A 457 19.05 -38.56 -18.05
C ALA A 457 19.29 -37.09 -17.66
N ARG A 458 18.24 -36.40 -17.21
CA ARG A 458 18.31 -34.98 -16.83
C ARG A 458 19.10 -34.75 -15.54
N THR A 459 18.93 -35.59 -14.53
CA THR A 459 19.67 -35.45 -13.26
C THR A 459 21.14 -35.84 -13.38
N SER A 460 21.52 -36.70 -14.32
CA SER A 460 22.92 -37.06 -14.58
C SER A 460 23.75 -35.97 -15.23
N GLU A 461 23.11 -34.92 -15.79
CA GLU A 461 23.80 -33.77 -16.36
C GLU A 461 24.44 -32.87 -15.29
N LEU A 462 24.00 -32.98 -14.03
CA LEU A 462 24.52 -32.16 -12.93
C LEU A 462 25.54 -32.94 -12.07
N ASP A 463 26.81 -32.68 -12.28
CA ASP A 463 27.89 -33.16 -11.40
C ASP A 463 27.99 -32.25 -10.17
N VAL A 464 27.39 -32.68 -9.06
CA VAL A 464 27.35 -31.91 -7.80
C VAL A 464 28.75 -31.73 -7.21
N ILE A 465 29.66 -32.67 -7.39
CA ILE A 465 31.03 -32.59 -6.87
C ILE A 465 31.83 -31.56 -7.70
N ALA A 466 31.70 -31.63 -9.02
CA ALA A 466 32.34 -30.62 -9.89
C ALA A 466 31.81 -29.21 -9.61
N LEU A 467 30.51 -29.07 -9.38
CA LEU A 467 29.87 -27.81 -9.02
C LEU A 467 30.39 -27.27 -7.68
N ALA A 468 30.49 -28.10 -6.66
CA ALA A 468 31.06 -27.72 -5.35
C ALA A 468 32.51 -27.25 -5.50
N THR A 469 33.34 -28.01 -6.22
CA THR A 469 34.74 -27.67 -6.48
C THR A 469 34.91 -26.34 -7.24
N ASP A 470 34.06 -26.07 -8.21
CA ASP A 470 34.06 -24.80 -8.96
C ASP A 470 33.79 -23.60 -8.02
N ILE A 471 32.78 -23.70 -7.17
CA ILE A 471 32.43 -22.62 -6.23
C ILE A 471 33.51 -22.45 -5.15
N GLU A 472 34.05 -23.52 -4.59
CA GLU A 472 35.19 -23.47 -3.68
C GLU A 472 36.38 -22.74 -4.31
N THR A 473 36.69 -23.07 -5.57
CA THR A 473 37.76 -22.45 -6.31
C THR A 473 37.50 -20.95 -6.53
N LYS A 474 36.27 -20.56 -6.89
CA LYS A 474 35.89 -19.14 -7.07
C LYS A 474 35.99 -18.36 -5.75
N ILE A 475 35.51 -18.92 -4.65
CA ILE A 475 35.64 -18.29 -3.33
C ILE A 475 37.13 -18.11 -2.96
N ALA A 476 37.93 -19.16 -3.11
CA ALA A 476 39.36 -19.11 -2.81
C ALA A 476 40.10 -18.09 -3.68
N ALA A 477 39.79 -18.02 -4.98
CA ALA A 477 40.37 -17.05 -5.90
C ALA A 477 39.99 -15.61 -5.53
N ALA A 478 38.73 -15.34 -5.18
CA ALA A 478 38.26 -14.03 -4.73
C ALA A 478 38.96 -13.58 -3.43
N ILE A 479 39.12 -14.49 -2.47
CA ILE A 479 39.83 -14.26 -1.20
C ILE A 479 41.31 -13.92 -1.51
N ALA A 480 41.99 -14.73 -2.32
CA ALA A 480 43.41 -14.54 -2.66
C ALA A 480 43.66 -13.22 -3.39
N ALA A 481 42.77 -12.82 -4.28
CA ALA A 481 42.81 -11.54 -4.97
C ALA A 481 42.35 -10.35 -4.09
N GLY A 482 41.70 -10.61 -2.96
CA GLY A 482 41.04 -9.59 -2.15
C GLY A 482 39.94 -8.86 -2.90
N ASP A 483 39.29 -9.53 -3.85
CA ASP A 483 38.18 -9.00 -4.66
C ASP A 483 36.86 -9.20 -3.94
N LEU A 484 36.42 -8.15 -3.25
CA LEU A 484 35.14 -8.17 -2.52
C LEU A 484 33.94 -8.27 -3.47
N ALA A 485 34.00 -7.67 -4.67
CA ALA A 485 32.86 -7.72 -5.57
C ALA A 485 32.64 -9.16 -6.08
N ALA A 486 33.70 -9.84 -6.50
CA ALA A 486 33.63 -11.24 -6.89
C ALA A 486 33.18 -12.15 -5.73
N LEU A 487 33.67 -11.88 -4.50
CA LEU A 487 33.29 -12.64 -3.32
C LEU A 487 31.79 -12.45 -2.98
N LEU A 488 31.30 -11.22 -2.89
CA LEU A 488 29.93 -10.90 -2.53
C LEU A 488 28.90 -11.33 -3.59
N ALA A 489 29.32 -11.60 -4.81
CA ALA A 489 28.47 -12.15 -5.86
C ALA A 489 28.08 -13.62 -5.64
N ILE A 490 28.87 -14.37 -4.84
CA ILE A 490 28.68 -15.81 -4.62
C ILE A 490 28.55 -16.20 -3.15
N TYR A 491 28.89 -15.32 -2.23
CA TYR A 491 28.95 -15.58 -0.78
C TYR A 491 27.68 -15.09 -0.09
N ASP A 492 26.71 -15.98 0.12
CA ASP A 492 25.34 -15.70 0.53
C ASP A 492 25.06 -15.87 2.03
N ARG A 493 25.91 -15.30 2.88
CA ARG A 493 25.69 -15.30 4.33
C ARG A 493 24.99 -14.02 4.80
N LYS A 494 23.73 -13.84 4.44
CA LYS A 494 22.91 -12.64 4.69
C LYS A 494 23.06 -12.04 6.09
N ARG A 495 22.69 -12.80 7.12
CA ARG A 495 22.70 -12.29 8.52
C ARG A 495 24.09 -11.98 9.04
N PRO A 496 25.12 -12.86 8.94
CA PRO A 496 26.46 -12.56 9.36
C PRO A 496 27.07 -11.36 8.63
N LEU A 497 26.93 -11.27 7.32
CA LEU A 497 27.46 -10.17 6.54
C LEU A 497 26.77 -8.83 6.90
N LEU A 498 25.45 -8.83 7.10
CA LEU A 498 24.75 -7.64 7.55
C LEU A 498 25.18 -7.21 8.97
N ALA A 499 25.52 -8.17 9.84
CA ALA A 499 26.07 -7.88 11.17
C ALA A 499 27.47 -7.25 11.08
N LEU A 500 28.32 -7.71 10.15
CA LEU A 500 29.61 -7.08 9.87
C LEU A 500 29.44 -5.65 9.36
N ALA A 501 28.50 -5.42 8.43
CA ALA A 501 28.17 -4.07 7.97
C ALA A 501 27.75 -3.15 9.13
N ALA A 502 26.82 -3.59 9.95
CA ALA A 502 26.30 -2.82 11.08
C ALA A 502 27.40 -2.48 12.11
N SER A 503 28.24 -3.46 12.43
CA SER A 503 29.31 -3.31 13.41
C SER A 503 30.43 -2.40 12.89
N HIS A 504 30.97 -2.67 11.70
CA HIS A 504 32.15 -1.96 11.18
C HIS A 504 31.82 -0.56 10.65
N LEU A 505 30.64 -0.37 10.04
CA LEU A 505 30.28 0.92 9.44
C LEU A 505 29.70 1.90 10.46
N ARG A 506 28.95 1.43 11.47
CA ARG A 506 28.25 2.30 12.40
C ARG A 506 28.43 1.91 13.88
N ASN A 507 29.01 0.76 14.19
CA ASN A 507 29.07 0.19 15.53
C ASN A 507 27.68 0.06 16.18
N TRP A 508 26.70 -0.39 15.42
CA TRP A 508 25.30 -0.54 15.82
C TRP A 508 24.84 -2.00 15.78
N LYS A 509 23.70 -2.27 16.43
CA LYS A 509 22.97 -3.53 16.23
C LYS A 509 22.34 -3.56 14.84
N VAL A 510 22.16 -4.76 14.30
CA VAL A 510 21.64 -5.00 12.94
C VAL A 510 20.28 -4.31 12.72
N GLU A 511 19.35 -4.41 13.69
CA GLU A 511 18.01 -3.85 13.57
C GLU A 511 18.04 -2.32 13.45
N ILE A 512 18.88 -1.67 14.25
CA ILE A 512 19.04 -0.20 14.23
C ILE A 512 19.69 0.23 12.91
N PHE A 513 20.70 -0.52 12.47
CA PHE A 513 21.40 -0.24 11.23
C PHE A 513 20.48 -0.39 10.01
N SER A 514 19.73 -1.49 9.91
CA SER A 514 18.78 -1.72 8.83
C SER A 514 17.67 -0.65 8.75
N ALA A 515 17.12 -0.27 9.91
CA ALA A 515 16.13 0.81 9.98
C ALA A 515 16.72 2.16 9.58
N TRP A 516 17.99 2.42 9.89
CA TRP A 516 18.69 3.63 9.45
C TRP A 516 18.93 3.61 7.94
N VAL A 517 19.43 2.49 7.38
CA VAL A 517 19.66 2.32 5.95
C VAL A 517 18.38 2.60 5.15
N ALA A 518 17.25 1.99 5.57
CA ALA A 518 15.96 2.20 4.92
C ALA A 518 15.53 3.68 4.87
N ARG A 519 15.83 4.44 5.93
CA ARG A 519 15.57 5.89 5.97
C ARG A 519 16.58 6.70 5.18
N ALA A 520 17.87 6.37 5.30
CA ALA A 520 18.95 7.09 4.64
C ALA A 520 18.86 7.03 3.12
N ILE A 521 18.55 5.86 2.57
CA ILE A 521 18.42 5.68 1.11
C ILE A 521 17.24 6.46 0.52
N GLN A 522 16.21 6.72 1.30
CA GLN A 522 15.01 7.50 0.90
C GLN A 522 15.14 8.99 1.21
N SER A 523 16.20 9.41 1.91
CA SER A 523 16.36 10.80 2.34
C SER A 523 16.47 11.74 1.12
N PRO A 524 15.69 12.83 1.09
CA PRO A 524 15.86 13.88 0.08
C PRO A 524 17.01 14.84 0.41
N ARG A 525 17.52 14.83 1.66
CA ARG A 525 18.54 15.78 2.14
C ARG A 525 19.97 15.32 1.87
N ASP A 526 20.18 14.00 1.88
CA ASP A 526 21.48 13.40 1.63
C ASP A 526 21.28 12.20 0.70
N ASP A 527 21.83 12.29 -0.50
CA ASP A 527 21.67 11.29 -1.56
C ASP A 527 22.93 10.45 -1.79
N ARG A 528 23.99 10.63 -0.99
CA ARG A 528 25.28 9.93 -1.15
C ARG A 528 25.09 8.42 -1.15
N LEU A 529 24.38 7.86 -0.16
CA LEU A 529 24.13 6.42 -0.09
C LEU A 529 23.34 5.92 -1.29
N ARG A 530 22.25 6.61 -1.64
CA ARG A 530 21.41 6.26 -2.79
C ARG A 530 22.20 6.28 -4.09
N ASN A 531 23.00 7.31 -4.31
CA ASN A 531 23.81 7.43 -5.50
C ASN A 531 24.90 6.36 -5.56
N ALA A 532 25.57 6.07 -4.44
CA ALA A 532 26.56 4.98 -4.38
C ALA A 532 25.94 3.61 -4.73
N ILE A 533 24.74 3.32 -4.21
CA ILE A 533 24.03 2.07 -4.53
C ILE A 533 23.63 2.04 -6.02
N ARG A 534 23.13 3.16 -6.57
CA ARG A 534 22.77 3.23 -8.00
C ARG A 534 23.93 2.94 -8.94
N THR A 535 25.16 3.28 -8.57
CA THR A 535 26.33 3.00 -9.43
C THR A 535 26.62 1.51 -9.58
N VAL A 536 26.13 0.69 -8.65
CA VAL A 536 26.35 -0.77 -8.64
C VAL A 536 25.13 -1.57 -9.04
N MET A 537 23.96 -0.93 -9.05
CA MET A 537 22.72 -1.58 -9.50
C MET A 537 22.68 -1.75 -11.02
N PRO A 538 22.12 -2.86 -11.54
CA PRO A 538 22.02 -3.07 -12.97
C PRO A 538 21.07 -2.06 -13.63
N GLU A 539 21.35 -1.73 -14.89
CA GLU A 539 20.39 -0.99 -15.72
C GLU A 539 19.21 -1.89 -16.08
N VAL A 540 17.99 -1.38 -15.84
CA VAL A 540 16.75 -2.10 -16.11
C VAL A 540 16.07 -1.50 -17.33
N THR A 541 15.93 -2.29 -18.39
CA THR A 541 15.19 -1.91 -19.59
C THR A 541 13.81 -2.54 -19.56
N THR A 542 12.77 -1.70 -19.54
CA THR A 542 11.38 -2.14 -19.61
C THR A 542 10.94 -2.24 -21.08
N ALA A 543 10.35 -3.35 -21.45
CA ALA A 543 9.83 -3.61 -22.80
C ALA A 543 8.35 -4.05 -22.73
#